data_66191a555d91100a7c21073ed9a38fcd
#
_entry.id   66191a555d91100a7c21073ed9a38fcd
#
_cell.length_a   1.000
_cell.length_b   1.000
_cell.length_c   1.000
_cell.angle_alpha   90.00
_cell.angle_beta   90.00
_cell.angle_gamma   90.00
#
_symmetry.space_group_name_H-M   'P 1'
#
loop_
_entity.id
_entity.type
_entity.pdbx_description
1 polymer ?
#
loop_
_entity_poly.entity_id
_entity_poly.type
_entity_poly.pdbx_seq_one_letter_code
_entity_poly.pdbx_strand_id
1 'polypeptide(L)'
;MLLSAFKQTLSELDKLKFQLPNGQLVPSYFHITEVGKVTRNYIDCGGVLRQENKLNLQLWVSSDTEHRLKPDNILNILQLAEKQLGFLDLELEVEYQQTTVGRYKLALNGEVFELVNTQTACLAPNQCGIPQEKPRVRLTASGLSCNTDSDCC
;
A
#
# COMPACT_ATOMS: atom_id res chain seq x y z
N MET A 1 -8.96 3.65 -1.59
CA MET A 1 -10.37 4.02 -1.24
C MET A 1 -10.34 5.20 -0.30
N LEU A 2 -11.19 6.22 -0.51
CA LEU A 2 -11.35 7.34 0.42
C LEU A 2 -12.20 6.95 1.63
N LEU A 3 -12.01 7.64 2.75
CA LEU A 3 -12.77 7.41 3.98
C LEU A 3 -14.29 7.58 3.78
N SER A 4 -14.69 8.60 3.02
CA SER A 4 -16.13 8.85 2.71
C SER A 4 -16.76 7.66 2.00
N ALA A 5 -16.12 7.10 0.99
CA ALA A 5 -16.58 5.92 0.27
C ALA A 5 -16.61 4.67 1.17
N PHE A 6 -15.62 4.50 2.05
CA PHE A 6 -15.59 3.40 3.02
C PHE A 6 -16.77 3.50 4.01
N LYS A 7 -17.03 4.69 4.57
CA LYS A 7 -18.14 4.92 5.49
C LYS A 7 -19.50 4.67 4.82
N GLN A 8 -19.66 5.13 3.57
CA GLN A 8 -20.88 4.86 2.81
C GLN A 8 -21.10 3.35 2.64
N THR A 9 -20.08 2.62 2.18
CA THR A 9 -20.17 1.17 2.03
C THR A 9 -20.49 0.47 3.36
N LEU A 10 -19.84 0.89 4.46
CA LEU A 10 -20.12 0.33 5.78
C LEU A 10 -21.57 0.47 6.21
N SER A 11 -22.22 1.57 5.86
CA SER A 11 -23.63 1.81 6.21
C SER A 11 -24.61 0.91 5.45
N GLU A 12 -24.16 0.27 4.38
CA GLU A 12 -24.96 -0.59 3.51
C GLU A 12 -24.71 -2.11 3.79
N LEU A 13 -23.68 -2.43 4.61
CA LEU A 13 -23.29 -3.81 4.89
C LEU A 13 -23.75 -4.29 6.27
N ASP A 14 -24.22 -5.51 6.33
CA ASP A 14 -24.51 -6.21 7.60
C ASP A 14 -23.26 -6.81 8.24
N LYS A 15 -22.28 -7.19 7.44
CA LYS A 15 -21.07 -7.89 7.87
C LYS A 15 -19.84 -7.36 7.15
N LEU A 16 -18.73 -7.33 7.89
CA LEU A 16 -17.43 -6.97 7.36
C LEU A 16 -16.65 -8.19 6.93
N LYS A 17 -16.10 -8.12 5.74
CA LYS A 17 -15.18 -9.13 5.20
C LYS A 17 -14.00 -8.41 4.57
N PHE A 18 -12.79 -8.84 4.93
CA PHE A 18 -11.56 -8.42 4.26
C PHE A 18 -10.93 -9.62 3.56
N GLN A 19 -10.38 -9.39 2.38
CA GLN A 19 -9.69 -10.41 1.58
C GLN A 19 -8.26 -9.99 1.31
N LEU A 20 -7.35 -10.92 1.52
CA LEU A 20 -5.93 -10.76 1.22
C LEU A 20 -5.66 -10.85 -0.28
N PRO A 21 -4.52 -10.35 -0.78
CA PRO A 21 -4.16 -10.41 -2.20
C PRO A 21 -4.07 -11.84 -2.77
N ASN A 22 -3.89 -12.84 -1.93
CA ASN A 22 -3.86 -14.26 -2.30
C ASN A 22 -5.25 -14.90 -2.37
N GLY A 23 -6.32 -14.12 -2.16
CA GLY A 23 -7.71 -14.59 -2.18
C GLY A 23 -8.22 -15.14 -0.83
N GLN A 24 -7.37 -15.30 0.19
CA GLN A 24 -7.81 -15.75 1.51
C GLN A 24 -8.58 -14.64 2.23
N LEU A 25 -9.65 -15.01 2.92
CA LEU A 25 -10.35 -14.09 3.80
C LEU A 25 -9.58 -13.91 5.12
N VAL A 26 -9.55 -12.68 5.61
CA VAL A 26 -9.16 -12.40 6.99
C VAL A 26 -10.18 -13.07 7.90
N PRO A 27 -9.76 -13.77 8.98
CA PRO A 27 -10.68 -14.40 9.91
C PRO A 27 -11.76 -13.44 10.41
N SER A 28 -13.01 -13.88 10.48
CA SER A 28 -14.16 -13.02 10.81
C SER A 28 -14.17 -12.46 12.24
N TYR A 29 -13.26 -12.93 13.08
CA TYR A 29 -13.03 -12.49 14.46
C TYR A 29 -11.85 -11.52 14.59
N PHE A 30 -11.56 -10.77 13.52
CA PHE A 30 -10.58 -9.70 13.55
C PHE A 30 -11.06 -8.50 14.40
N HIS A 31 -10.11 -7.74 14.89
CA HIS A 31 -10.30 -6.46 15.55
C HIS A 31 -9.72 -5.34 14.70
N ILE A 32 -10.23 -4.13 14.86
CA ILE A 32 -9.51 -2.90 14.48
C ILE A 32 -8.93 -2.34 15.77
N THR A 33 -7.62 -2.43 15.90
CA THR A 33 -6.90 -2.02 17.12
C THR A 33 -6.45 -0.58 17.08
N GLU A 34 -6.40 0.01 15.88
CA GLU A 34 -5.94 1.37 15.68
C GLU A 34 -6.65 2.00 14.47
N VAL A 35 -7.05 3.27 14.67
CA VAL A 35 -7.48 4.18 13.61
C VAL A 35 -6.66 5.45 13.78
N GLY A 36 -5.72 5.71 12.88
CA GLY A 36 -4.76 6.80 13.04
C GLY A 36 -4.51 7.59 11.76
N LYS A 37 -4.29 8.92 11.92
CA LYS A 37 -3.77 9.76 10.85
C LYS A 37 -2.25 9.60 10.78
N VAL A 38 -1.75 9.13 9.64
CA VAL A 38 -0.31 9.04 9.37
C VAL A 38 0.10 10.14 8.41
N THR A 39 1.05 10.97 8.83
CA THR A 39 1.69 11.99 7.99
C THR A 39 3.13 11.55 7.72
N ARG A 40 3.47 11.38 6.46
CA ARG A 40 4.81 11.03 6.01
C ARG A 40 5.43 12.19 5.24
N ASN A 41 6.52 12.73 5.75
CA ASN A 41 7.35 13.71 5.06
C ASN A 41 8.63 13.03 4.59
N TYR A 42 8.98 13.20 3.31
CA TYR A 42 10.17 12.58 2.74
C TYR A 42 10.72 13.39 1.57
N ILE A 43 11.97 13.14 1.22
CA ILE A 43 12.61 13.69 0.02
C ILE A 43 12.68 12.55 -1.00
N ASP A 44 12.20 12.79 -2.21
CA ASP A 44 12.30 11.81 -3.30
C ASP A 44 13.72 11.79 -3.91
N CYS A 45 13.98 10.84 -4.84
CA CYS A 45 15.28 10.71 -5.48
C CYS A 45 15.67 11.90 -6.39
N GLY A 46 14.74 12.80 -6.69
CA GLY A 46 14.98 14.06 -7.39
C GLY A 46 15.25 15.24 -6.45
N GLY A 47 15.29 15.02 -5.12
CA GLY A 47 15.53 16.07 -4.12
C GLY A 47 14.29 16.88 -3.77
N VAL A 48 13.09 16.47 -4.20
CA VAL A 48 11.84 17.19 -3.93
C VAL A 48 11.24 16.74 -2.61
N LEU A 49 10.93 17.70 -1.73
CA LEU A 49 10.20 17.46 -0.49
C LEU A 49 8.75 17.08 -0.81
N ARG A 50 8.31 15.95 -0.26
CA ARG A 50 6.97 15.40 -0.41
C ARG A 50 6.29 15.22 0.93
N GLN A 51 4.98 15.38 0.95
CA GLN A 51 4.15 15.07 2.10
C GLN A 51 2.98 14.18 1.66
N GLU A 52 2.73 13.14 2.42
CA GLU A 52 1.62 12.21 2.21
C GLU A 52 0.85 12.05 3.52
N ASN A 53 -0.48 12.11 3.44
CA ASN A 53 -1.36 11.87 4.57
C ASN A 53 -2.26 10.68 4.24
N LYS A 54 -2.35 9.73 5.17
CA LYS A 54 -3.22 8.55 5.07
C LYS A 54 -4.00 8.37 6.36
N LEU A 55 -5.15 7.73 6.27
CA LEU A 55 -5.84 7.19 7.43
C LEU A 55 -5.49 5.71 7.54
N ASN A 56 -4.78 5.35 8.62
CA ASN A 56 -4.39 3.97 8.88
C ASN A 56 -5.47 3.24 9.67
N LEU A 57 -5.78 2.02 9.26
CA LEU A 57 -6.59 1.05 10.00
C LEU A 57 -5.72 -0.17 10.27
N GLN A 58 -5.50 -0.52 11.54
CA GLN A 58 -4.76 -1.73 11.87
C GLN A 58 -5.73 -2.88 12.18
N LEU A 59 -5.65 -3.95 11.39
CA LEU A 59 -6.38 -5.19 11.60
C LEU A 59 -5.53 -6.17 12.40
N TRP A 60 -6.13 -6.72 13.45
CA TRP A 60 -5.49 -7.73 14.30
C TRP A 60 -6.42 -8.91 14.54
N VAL A 61 -5.86 -10.11 14.52
CA VAL A 61 -6.59 -11.35 14.78
C VAL A 61 -6.12 -11.92 16.12
N SER A 62 -7.06 -12.05 17.04
CA SER A 62 -6.80 -12.60 18.39
C SER A 62 -7.17 -14.08 18.49
N SER A 63 -7.00 -14.64 19.68
CA SER A 63 -7.50 -15.97 20.02
C SER A 63 -9.01 -15.99 20.34
N ASP A 64 -9.66 -14.83 20.48
CA ASP A 64 -11.10 -14.72 20.70
C ASP A 64 -11.87 -14.96 19.40
N THR A 65 -12.18 -16.21 19.10
CA THR A 65 -12.87 -16.64 17.90
C THR A 65 -14.36 -16.29 17.87
N GLU A 66 -14.93 -15.86 18.99
CA GLU A 66 -16.35 -15.46 19.10
C GLU A 66 -16.56 -13.97 18.77
N HIS A 67 -15.49 -13.18 18.75
CA HIS A 67 -15.56 -11.76 18.43
C HIS A 67 -16.13 -11.53 17.03
N ARG A 68 -17.02 -10.54 16.90
CA ARG A 68 -17.55 -10.08 15.59
C ARG A 68 -17.68 -8.58 15.61
N LEU A 69 -16.82 -7.93 14.84
CA LEU A 69 -16.87 -6.49 14.68
C LEU A 69 -17.99 -6.09 13.73
N LYS A 70 -18.93 -5.28 14.21
CA LYS A 70 -20.05 -4.80 13.40
C LYS A 70 -19.68 -3.50 12.66
N PRO A 71 -20.25 -3.24 11.47
CA PRO A 71 -20.03 -2.00 10.72
C PRO A 71 -20.27 -0.74 11.55
N ASP A 72 -21.34 -0.70 12.34
CA ASP A 72 -21.68 0.46 13.21
C ASP A 72 -20.57 0.79 14.21
N ASN A 73 -19.91 -0.23 14.77
CA ASN A 73 -18.82 -0.01 15.73
C ASN A 73 -17.63 0.69 15.04
N ILE A 74 -17.38 0.33 13.77
CA ILE A 74 -16.31 0.96 12.99
C ILE A 74 -16.71 2.40 12.63
N LEU A 75 -17.95 2.63 12.20
CA LEU A 75 -18.44 3.98 11.93
C LEU A 75 -18.28 4.90 13.13
N ASN A 76 -18.61 4.42 14.33
CA ASN A 76 -18.44 5.17 15.58
C ASN A 76 -16.98 5.50 15.88
N ILE A 77 -16.06 4.52 15.69
CA ILE A 77 -14.62 4.75 15.88
C ILE A 77 -14.08 5.74 14.85
N LEU A 78 -14.50 5.63 13.59
CA LEU A 78 -14.10 6.56 12.53
C LEU A 78 -14.56 7.98 12.81
N GLN A 79 -15.80 8.18 13.26
CA GLN A 79 -16.32 9.48 13.65
C GLN A 79 -15.55 10.09 14.83
N LEU A 80 -15.21 9.26 15.82
CA LEU A 80 -14.37 9.69 16.94
C LEU A 80 -12.98 10.12 16.46
N ALA A 81 -12.36 9.34 15.59
CA ALA A 81 -11.04 9.65 15.02
C ALA A 81 -11.06 10.95 14.21
N GLU A 82 -12.06 11.17 13.35
CA GLU A 82 -12.24 12.43 12.62
C GLU A 82 -12.31 13.63 13.57
N LYS A 83 -13.10 13.52 14.63
CA LYS A 83 -13.26 14.58 15.62
C LYS A 83 -11.99 14.87 16.41
N GLN A 84 -11.28 13.83 16.84
CA GLN A 84 -10.11 13.98 17.71
C GLN A 84 -8.82 14.32 16.96
N LEU A 85 -8.64 13.78 15.74
CA LEU A 85 -7.41 13.93 14.97
C LEU A 85 -7.51 15.05 13.92
N GLY A 86 -8.70 15.61 13.68
CA GLY A 86 -8.90 16.78 12.84
C GLY A 86 -8.44 16.58 11.40
N PHE A 87 -8.86 15.52 10.73
CA PHE A 87 -8.55 15.26 9.33
C PHE A 87 -9.79 15.34 8.45
N LEU A 88 -9.56 15.61 7.17
CA LEU A 88 -10.58 15.55 6.12
C LEU A 88 -10.64 14.14 5.52
N ASP A 89 -11.30 14.01 4.38
CA ASP A 89 -11.43 12.74 3.65
C ASP A 89 -10.08 12.24 3.13
N LEU A 90 -9.44 11.35 3.88
CA LEU A 90 -8.13 10.76 3.56
C LEU A 90 -8.29 9.40 2.86
N GLU A 91 -7.29 9.04 2.08
CA GLU A 91 -7.17 7.68 1.55
C GLU A 91 -6.80 6.72 2.67
N LEU A 92 -7.53 5.57 2.71
CA LEU A 92 -7.29 4.50 3.67
C LEU A 92 -6.07 3.67 3.30
N GLU A 93 -5.27 3.36 4.30
CA GLU A 93 -4.25 2.32 4.30
C GLU A 93 -4.58 1.32 5.40
N VAL A 94 -4.47 0.03 5.11
CA VAL A 94 -4.77 -1.03 6.08
C VAL A 94 -3.48 -1.76 6.43
N GLU A 95 -3.20 -1.88 7.72
CA GLU A 95 -2.12 -2.73 8.22
C GLU A 95 -2.68 -4.08 8.68
N TYR A 96 -2.02 -5.15 8.26
CA TYR A 96 -2.36 -6.50 8.66
C TYR A 96 -1.12 -7.37 8.85
N GLN A 97 -1.09 -8.13 9.95
CA GLN A 97 0.01 -9.03 10.30
C GLN A 97 -0.09 -10.35 9.54
N GLN A 98 0.94 -10.63 8.72
CA GLN A 98 1.23 -11.95 8.17
C GLN A 98 2.60 -12.42 8.70
N THR A 99 3.59 -12.66 7.84
CA THR A 99 4.99 -12.86 8.26
C THR A 99 5.61 -11.59 8.84
N THR A 100 5.14 -10.45 8.36
CA THR A 100 5.41 -9.11 8.90
C THR A 100 4.16 -8.27 8.79
N VAL A 101 4.15 -7.06 9.36
CA VAL A 101 3.06 -6.11 9.15
C VAL A 101 3.11 -5.61 7.70
N GLY A 102 2.16 -6.05 6.90
CA GLY A 102 1.97 -5.56 5.54
C GLY A 102 1.06 -4.33 5.52
N ARG A 103 1.34 -3.42 4.57
CA ARG A 103 0.50 -2.25 4.28
C ARG A 103 -0.20 -2.45 2.96
N TYR A 104 -1.49 -2.21 2.96
CA TYR A 104 -2.36 -2.48 1.83
C TYR A 104 -3.22 -1.26 1.52
N LYS A 105 -3.47 -1.02 0.23
CA LYS A 105 -4.59 -0.18 -0.18
C LYS A 105 -5.88 -0.95 -0.01
N LEU A 106 -7.00 -0.23 0.08
CA LEU A 106 -8.31 -0.83 0.21
C LEU A 106 -9.10 -0.63 -1.09
N ALA A 107 -9.66 -1.71 -1.62
CA ALA A 107 -10.62 -1.71 -2.72
C ALA A 107 -11.91 -2.41 -2.29
N LEU A 108 -12.98 -2.22 -3.04
CA LEU A 108 -14.26 -2.91 -2.83
C LEU A 108 -14.55 -3.82 -4.02
N ASN A 109 -14.91 -5.07 -3.74
CA ASN A 109 -15.36 -6.03 -4.72
C ASN A 109 -16.64 -6.71 -4.21
N GLY A 110 -17.79 -6.29 -4.73
CA GLY A 110 -19.09 -6.66 -4.18
C GLY A 110 -19.23 -6.21 -2.72
N GLU A 111 -19.38 -7.15 -1.81
CA GLU A 111 -19.50 -6.91 -0.35
C GLU A 111 -18.18 -7.20 0.41
N VAL A 112 -17.07 -7.37 -0.29
CA VAL A 112 -15.77 -7.72 0.30
C VAL A 112 -14.77 -6.59 0.10
N PHE A 113 -14.12 -6.17 1.15
CA PHE A 113 -13.00 -5.23 1.08
C PHE A 113 -11.71 -5.99 0.75
N GLU A 114 -11.14 -5.71 -0.41
CA GLU A 114 -9.88 -6.32 -0.85
C GLU A 114 -8.69 -5.50 -0.34
N LEU A 115 -7.75 -6.19 0.28
CA LEU A 115 -6.43 -5.67 0.64
C LEU A 115 -5.52 -5.76 -0.59
N VAL A 116 -5.25 -4.62 -1.20
CA VAL A 116 -4.45 -4.53 -2.43
C VAL A 116 -3.00 -4.24 -2.10
N ASN A 117 -2.08 -5.04 -2.66
CA ASN A 117 -0.65 -4.84 -2.46
C ASN A 117 -0.20 -3.42 -2.83
N THR A 118 0.64 -2.84 -2.00
CA THR A 118 1.35 -1.61 -2.32
C THR A 118 2.67 -1.92 -3.02
N GLN A 119 3.14 -0.99 -3.84
CA GLN A 119 4.42 -1.13 -4.55
C GLN A 119 5.24 0.13 -4.38
N THR A 120 6.55 -0.05 -4.31
CA THR A 120 7.48 1.07 -4.39
C THR A 120 7.57 1.56 -5.83
N ALA A 121 7.67 2.88 -6.00
CA ALA A 121 7.81 3.50 -7.32
C ALA A 121 8.85 4.62 -7.30
N CYS A 122 9.48 4.87 -8.44
CA CYS A 122 10.28 6.06 -8.64
C CYS A 122 9.35 7.26 -8.82
N LEU A 123 9.47 8.27 -7.94
CA LEU A 123 8.64 9.47 -7.95
C LEU A 123 9.21 10.60 -8.81
N ALA A 124 10.47 10.47 -9.25
CA ALA A 124 11.17 11.46 -10.06
C ALA A 124 11.89 10.81 -11.27
N PRO A 125 11.16 10.13 -12.20
CA PRO A 125 11.78 9.37 -13.28
C PRO A 125 12.64 10.25 -14.20
N ASN A 126 12.30 11.53 -14.34
CA ASN A 126 13.04 12.48 -15.19
C ASN A 126 14.26 13.12 -14.50
N GLN A 127 14.42 12.94 -13.19
CA GLN A 127 15.49 13.55 -12.39
C GLN A 127 16.42 12.51 -11.72
N CYS A 128 16.05 11.24 -11.81
CA CYS A 128 16.73 10.13 -11.16
C CYS A 128 18.07 9.75 -11.85
N GLY A 129 18.42 10.39 -12.96
CA GLY A 129 19.67 10.10 -13.71
C GLY A 129 19.70 8.73 -14.39
N ILE A 130 18.64 7.94 -14.28
CA ILE A 130 18.49 6.66 -14.97
C ILE A 130 17.87 6.95 -16.34
N PRO A 131 18.57 6.76 -17.46
CA PRO A 131 17.98 6.93 -18.78
C PRO A 131 16.77 6.00 -18.94
N GLN A 132 15.64 6.51 -19.42
CA GLN A 132 14.42 5.73 -19.65
C GLN A 132 14.62 4.58 -20.65
N GLU A 133 15.61 4.71 -21.53
CA GLU A 133 16.09 3.63 -22.40
C GLU A 133 17.61 3.63 -22.41
N LYS A 134 18.24 2.49 -22.12
CA LYS A 134 19.64 2.28 -22.43
C LYS A 134 19.76 2.25 -23.95
N PRO A 135 20.57 3.14 -24.59
CA PRO A 135 20.80 3.06 -26.02
C PRO A 135 21.34 1.65 -26.33
N ARG A 136 20.63 0.90 -27.17
CA ARG A 136 21.11 -0.37 -27.68
C ARG A 136 22.29 -0.09 -28.59
N VAL A 137 23.49 -0.15 -28.07
CA VAL A 137 24.70 -0.12 -28.90
C VAL A 137 24.72 -1.43 -29.68
N ARG A 138 24.43 -1.35 -30.99
CA ARG A 138 24.76 -2.45 -31.90
C ARG A 138 26.28 -2.55 -31.90
N LEU A 139 26.82 -3.57 -31.30
CA LEU A 139 28.18 -3.99 -31.54
C LEU A 139 28.23 -4.48 -32.99
N THR A 140 28.59 -3.61 -33.91
CA THR A 140 29.04 -4.04 -35.23
C THR A 140 30.33 -4.80 -34.97
N ALA A 141 30.33 -6.07 -35.28
CA ALA A 141 31.54 -6.90 -35.28
C ALA A 141 32.46 -6.33 -36.39
N SER A 142 33.26 -5.32 -36.03
CA SER A 142 34.48 -4.99 -36.79
C SER A 142 35.48 -6.09 -36.49
N GLY A 143 35.64 -6.99 -37.46
CA GLY A 143 36.64 -8.02 -37.43
C GLY A 143 38.03 -7.40 -37.24
N LEU A 144 38.53 -7.49 -36.04
CA LEU A 144 39.97 -7.40 -35.75
C LEU A 144 40.44 -8.82 -35.57
N SER A 145 40.99 -9.35 -36.65
CA SER A 145 41.87 -10.52 -36.63
C SER A 145 42.99 -10.22 -35.66
N CYS A 146 43.06 -10.95 -34.54
CA CYS A 146 44.27 -10.98 -33.72
C CYS A 146 45.35 -11.74 -34.49
N ASN A 147 46.36 -11.03 -34.97
CA ASN A 147 47.59 -11.64 -35.40
C ASN A 147 48.31 -12.22 -34.19
N THR A 148 48.60 -13.51 -34.27
CA THR A 148 49.36 -14.31 -33.28
C THR A 148 50.84 -14.01 -33.34
N ASP A 149 51.31 -12.80 -33.09
CA ASP A 149 52.69 -12.50 -32.80
C ASP A 149 52.77 -11.14 -32.10
N SER A 150 52.69 -11.20 -30.81
CA SER A 150 53.41 -10.36 -29.82
C SER A 150 52.73 -10.45 -28.45
N ASP A 151 53.53 -10.75 -27.47
CA ASP A 151 53.30 -10.70 -26.04
C ASP A 151 52.30 -9.67 -25.57
N CYS A 152 51.19 -10.13 -24.94
CA CYS A 152 50.42 -9.34 -24.03
C CYS A 152 50.36 -10.08 -22.69
N CYS A 153 51.11 -9.54 -21.73
CA CYS A 153 50.85 -9.76 -20.31
C CYS A 153 49.52 -9.15 -19.91
#